data_75c718ae4aeb85a4a6aff27081adcabe
#
_entry.id   75c718ae4aeb85a4a6aff27081adcabe
#
_cell.length_a   1.000
_cell.length_b   1.000
_cell.length_c   1.000
_cell.angle_alpha   90.00
_cell.angle_beta   90.00
_cell.angle_gamma   90.00
#
_symmetry.space_group_name_H-M   'P 1'
#
loop_
_entity.id
_entity.type
_entity.pdbx_description
1 polymer ?
#
loop_
_entity_poly.entity_id
_entity_poly.type
_entity_poly.pdbx_seq_one_letter_code
_entity_poly.pdbx_strand_id
1 'polypeptide(L)'
;MTNKATAQSILEQDEVLRRDDPRWIRLHNIIDERSLGIGDYILSSGKPSKYHFELRKTTMLGEGMSLIAQVVLEYMRRNGLRCIGGKVQGAIPIATAVCFQGELEGYPIQAFFVRGEEKSHGRRELVDGYVSDKDDILLVDDVATSGGSILDAVKGLHKAYPGTTPRHALVVVDREQGAPATLAAKGIQLVSFFK
;
A
#
# COMPACT_ATOMS: atom_id res chain seq x y z
N MET A 1 27.93 -10.97 24.45
CA MET A 1 27.86 -11.09 22.97
C MET A 1 26.42 -11.35 22.59
N THR A 2 25.61 -10.33 22.63
CA THR A 2 24.15 -10.43 22.41
C THR A 2 23.72 -9.47 21.31
N ASN A 3 23.18 -10.03 20.27
CA ASN A 3 22.14 -9.50 19.40
C ASN A 3 22.43 -8.41 18.34
N LYS A 4 23.51 -8.52 17.59
CA LYS A 4 23.55 -7.89 16.25
C LYS A 4 22.68 -8.65 15.24
N ALA A 5 22.57 -9.97 15.38
CA ALA A 5 21.73 -10.79 14.48
C ALA A 5 20.22 -10.51 14.62
N THR A 6 19.73 -10.19 15.84
CA THR A 6 18.31 -9.94 16.08
C THR A 6 17.87 -8.57 15.59
N ALA A 7 18.72 -7.54 15.69
CA ALA A 7 18.43 -6.21 15.17
C ALA A 7 18.44 -6.20 13.62
N GLN A 8 19.34 -6.96 12.99
CA GLN A 8 19.43 -7.08 11.54
C GLN A 8 18.25 -7.89 10.97
N SER A 9 17.76 -8.92 11.66
CA SER A 9 16.58 -9.68 11.25
C SER A 9 15.27 -8.88 11.40
N ILE A 10 15.20 -7.95 12.35
CA ILE A 10 14.03 -7.07 12.52
C ILE A 10 14.00 -6.01 11.41
N LEU A 11 15.15 -5.44 11.04
CA LEU A 11 15.24 -4.48 9.92
C LEU A 11 14.97 -5.13 8.56
N GLU A 12 15.35 -6.40 8.37
CA GLU A 12 15.08 -7.18 7.15
C GLU A 12 13.58 -7.56 7.00
N GLN A 13 12.80 -7.58 8.08
CA GLN A 13 11.36 -7.88 8.03
C GLN A 13 10.50 -6.70 7.59
N ASP A 14 10.97 -5.46 7.73
CA ASP A 14 10.23 -4.25 7.38
C ASP A 14 10.55 -3.74 5.95
N GLU A 15 11.59 -4.24 5.30
CA GLU A 15 11.94 -3.87 3.93
C GLU A 15 11.32 -4.83 2.91
N VAL A 16 10.39 -4.32 2.11
CA VAL A 16 9.77 -5.08 1.01
C VAL A 16 10.75 -5.36 -0.11
N LEU A 17 11.70 -4.45 -0.32
CA LEU A 17 12.70 -4.49 -1.37
C LEU A 17 14.04 -3.95 -0.83
N ARG A 18 15.12 -4.66 -1.08
CA ARG A 18 16.46 -4.26 -0.66
C ARG A 18 16.93 -3.03 -1.44
N ARG A 19 17.68 -2.15 -0.80
CA ARG A 19 18.22 -0.91 -1.42
C ARG A 19 19.22 -1.17 -2.55
N ASP A 20 19.85 -2.34 -2.59
CA ASP A 20 20.77 -2.78 -3.65
C ASP A 20 20.04 -3.50 -4.81
N ASP A 21 18.73 -3.74 -4.72
CA ASP A 21 17.94 -4.28 -5.82
C ASP A 21 17.82 -3.24 -6.95
N PRO A 22 18.12 -3.59 -8.20
CA PRO A 22 18.00 -2.67 -9.33
C PRO A 22 16.61 -2.03 -9.46
N ARG A 23 15.56 -2.75 -9.06
CA ARG A 23 14.17 -2.24 -9.08
C ARG A 23 13.97 -1.14 -8.04
N TRP A 24 14.59 -1.27 -6.85
CA TRP A 24 14.56 -0.22 -5.82
C TRP A 24 15.21 1.06 -6.34
N ILE A 25 16.43 0.94 -6.89
CA ILE A 25 17.19 2.06 -7.44
C ILE A 25 16.40 2.75 -8.56
N ARG A 26 15.83 1.96 -9.48
CA ARG A 26 15.06 2.51 -10.59
C ARG A 26 13.78 3.20 -10.14
N LEU A 27 13.04 2.59 -9.22
CA LEU A 27 11.80 3.16 -8.67
C LEU A 27 12.08 4.43 -7.87
N HIS A 28 13.16 4.45 -7.08
CA HIS A 28 13.61 5.65 -6.37
C HIS A 28 13.85 6.81 -7.35
N ASN A 29 14.58 6.59 -8.44
CA ASN A 29 14.85 7.62 -9.43
C ASN A 29 13.57 8.13 -10.11
N ILE A 30 12.63 7.25 -10.43
CA ILE A 30 11.33 7.65 -10.99
C ILE A 30 10.55 8.53 -10.00
N ILE A 31 10.55 8.17 -8.72
CA ILE A 31 9.85 8.95 -7.67
C ILE A 31 10.50 10.33 -7.53
N ASP A 32 11.82 10.38 -7.45
CA ASP A 32 12.58 11.63 -7.32
C ASP A 32 12.33 12.57 -8.52
N GLU A 33 12.39 12.04 -9.72
CA GLU A 33 12.20 12.82 -10.96
C GLU A 33 10.76 13.26 -11.21
N ARG A 34 9.76 12.47 -10.79
CA ARG A 34 8.37 12.64 -11.23
C ARG A 34 7.39 12.98 -10.12
N SER A 35 7.62 12.47 -8.92
CA SER A 35 6.64 12.51 -7.83
C SER A 35 7.05 13.38 -6.65
N LEU A 36 8.34 13.64 -6.47
CA LEU A 36 8.84 14.51 -5.42
C LEU A 36 8.81 15.98 -5.88
N GLY A 37 8.04 16.81 -5.20
CA GLY A 37 8.09 18.26 -5.32
C GLY A 37 8.81 18.89 -4.13
N ILE A 38 9.79 19.75 -4.39
CA ILE A 38 10.49 20.52 -3.35
C ILE A 38 9.98 21.96 -3.38
N GLY A 39 9.56 22.48 -2.21
CA GLY A 39 8.98 23.81 -2.07
C GLY A 39 8.23 23.97 -0.76
N ASP A 40 7.48 25.06 -0.64
CA ASP A 40 6.62 25.28 0.52
C ASP A 40 5.21 24.79 0.22
N TYR A 41 4.79 23.74 0.94
CA TYR A 41 3.49 23.09 0.77
C TYR A 41 2.72 23.07 2.09
N ILE A 42 1.40 23.07 2.00
CA ILE A 42 0.51 22.72 3.10
C ILE A 42 -0.05 21.33 2.83
N LEU A 43 0.24 20.38 3.71
CA LEU A 43 -0.23 19.00 3.59
C LEU A 43 -1.74 18.90 3.89
N SER A 44 -2.37 17.79 3.52
CA SER A 44 -3.78 17.49 3.84
C SER A 44 -4.06 17.51 5.35
N SER A 45 -3.04 17.29 6.18
CA SER A 45 -3.11 17.44 7.64
C SER A 45 -3.11 18.89 8.13
N GLY A 46 -2.99 19.88 7.22
CA GLY A 46 -2.82 21.30 7.55
C GLY A 46 -1.41 21.71 7.98
N LYS A 47 -0.46 20.77 8.04
CA LYS A 47 0.92 21.04 8.45
C LYS A 47 1.77 21.56 7.30
N PRO A 48 2.67 22.55 7.54
CA PRO A 48 3.64 22.97 6.52
C PRO A 48 4.66 21.87 6.24
N SER A 49 5.13 21.78 4.99
CA SER A 49 6.16 20.85 4.56
C SER A 49 7.02 21.49 3.48
N LYS A 50 8.31 21.17 3.45
CA LYS A 50 9.26 21.59 2.40
C LYS A 50 9.24 20.66 1.19
N TYR A 51 8.49 19.60 1.23
CA TYR A 51 8.34 18.65 0.13
C TYR A 51 6.93 18.07 0.09
N HIS A 52 6.54 17.63 -1.10
CA HIS A 52 5.26 16.97 -1.36
C HIS A 52 5.49 15.76 -2.26
N PHE A 53 4.80 14.67 -1.98
CA PHE A 53 4.76 13.52 -2.88
C PHE A 53 3.44 13.46 -3.62
N GLU A 54 3.52 13.43 -4.96
CA GLU A 54 2.39 13.12 -5.83
C GLU A 54 2.63 11.75 -6.49
N LEU A 55 2.58 10.68 -5.69
CA LEU A 55 2.97 9.34 -6.11
C LEU A 55 2.14 8.77 -7.25
N ARG A 56 0.95 9.32 -7.52
CA ARG A 56 0.17 8.95 -8.70
C ARG A 56 0.91 9.18 -10.01
N LYS A 57 1.84 10.13 -10.05
CA LYS A 57 2.74 10.31 -11.21
C LYS A 57 3.67 9.12 -11.44
N THR A 58 4.00 8.37 -10.38
CA THR A 58 4.77 7.12 -10.46
C THR A 58 3.85 5.91 -10.60
N THR A 59 2.81 5.79 -9.77
CA THR A 59 1.92 4.61 -9.77
C THR A 59 1.06 4.50 -11.02
N MET A 60 0.89 5.59 -11.79
CA MET A 60 0.20 5.61 -13.08
C MET A 60 1.17 5.71 -14.27
N LEU A 61 2.48 5.73 -14.05
CA LEU A 61 3.50 5.60 -15.10
C LEU A 61 3.74 4.12 -15.36
N GLY A 62 3.70 3.67 -16.62
CA GLY A 62 3.81 2.25 -16.98
C GLY A 62 5.01 1.54 -16.36
N GLU A 63 6.21 2.16 -16.39
CA GLU A 63 7.41 1.60 -15.77
C GLU A 63 7.30 1.55 -14.23
N GLY A 64 6.89 2.65 -13.60
CA GLY A 64 6.72 2.70 -12.15
C GLY A 64 5.68 1.71 -11.65
N MET A 65 4.54 1.63 -12.33
CA MET A 65 3.47 0.69 -12.05
C MET A 65 3.95 -0.77 -12.18
N SER A 66 4.72 -1.09 -13.24
CA SER A 66 5.26 -2.44 -13.46
C SER A 66 6.23 -2.85 -12.34
N LEU A 67 7.16 -1.96 -11.96
CA LEU A 67 8.11 -2.23 -10.88
C LEU A 67 7.40 -2.45 -9.54
N ILE A 68 6.42 -1.62 -9.21
CA ILE A 68 5.62 -1.77 -7.99
C ILE A 68 4.86 -3.09 -8.02
N ALA A 69 4.19 -3.41 -9.12
CA ALA A 69 3.39 -4.62 -9.24
C ALA A 69 4.20 -5.90 -9.05
N GLN A 70 5.40 -5.99 -9.64
CA GLN A 70 6.31 -7.13 -9.47
C GLN A 70 6.66 -7.36 -8.00
N VAL A 71 7.07 -6.31 -7.29
CA VAL A 71 7.50 -6.42 -5.89
C VAL A 71 6.33 -6.72 -4.96
N VAL A 72 5.18 -6.07 -5.17
CA VAL A 72 3.97 -6.37 -4.38
C VAL A 72 3.51 -7.80 -4.62
N LEU A 73 3.55 -8.29 -5.87
CA LEU A 73 3.21 -9.67 -6.18
C LEU A 73 4.15 -10.69 -5.50
N GLU A 74 5.46 -10.41 -5.46
CA GLU A 74 6.43 -11.22 -4.72
C GLU A 74 6.11 -11.24 -3.21
N TYR A 75 5.76 -10.09 -2.63
CA TYR A 75 5.33 -10.01 -1.23
C TYR A 75 4.07 -10.84 -0.98
N MET A 76 3.07 -10.73 -1.85
CA MET A 76 1.82 -11.49 -1.75
C MET A 76 2.07 -13.00 -1.83
N ARG A 77 2.92 -13.44 -2.77
CA ARG A 77 3.29 -14.87 -2.90
C ARG A 77 3.96 -15.41 -1.64
N ARG A 78 4.92 -14.66 -1.09
CA ARG A 78 5.64 -15.06 0.15
C ARG A 78 4.71 -15.20 1.35
N ASN A 79 3.63 -14.43 1.39
CA ASN A 79 2.67 -14.42 2.50
C ASN A 79 1.37 -15.17 2.19
N GLY A 80 1.24 -15.81 1.03
CA GLY A 80 0.07 -16.58 0.64
C GLY A 80 -1.18 -15.74 0.35
N LEU A 81 -1.02 -14.41 0.13
CA LEU A 81 -2.12 -13.46 -0.05
C LEU A 81 -2.69 -13.52 -1.46
N ARG A 82 -4.01 -13.52 -1.60
CA ARG A 82 -4.73 -13.61 -2.88
C ARG A 82 -5.75 -12.49 -3.10
N CYS A 83 -5.89 -11.58 -2.14
CA CYS A 83 -6.78 -10.44 -2.24
C CYS A 83 -6.02 -9.15 -1.90
N ILE A 84 -6.21 -8.12 -2.71
CA ILE A 84 -5.53 -6.83 -2.58
C ILE A 84 -6.52 -5.69 -2.72
N GLY A 85 -6.35 -4.64 -1.92
CA GLY A 85 -7.20 -3.45 -2.08
C GLY A 85 -6.85 -2.36 -1.08
N GLY A 86 -7.68 -1.32 -1.05
CA GLY A 86 -7.46 -0.19 -0.16
C GLY A 86 -8.42 0.95 -0.45
N LYS A 87 -8.18 2.11 0.16
CA LYS A 87 -9.01 3.30 -0.04
C LYS A 87 -8.72 3.94 -1.41
N VAL A 88 -9.76 4.38 -2.09
CA VAL A 88 -9.60 5.24 -3.26
C VAL A 88 -8.90 6.56 -2.84
N GLN A 89 -8.03 7.14 -3.65
CA GLN A 89 -7.61 6.82 -5.01
C GLN A 89 -6.24 6.11 -5.06
N GLY A 90 -5.44 6.14 -3.99
CA GLY A 90 -4.06 5.64 -3.98
C GLY A 90 -3.94 4.13 -4.25
N ALA A 91 -4.90 3.35 -3.74
CA ALA A 91 -4.90 1.89 -3.90
C ALA A 91 -5.20 1.41 -5.32
N ILE A 92 -6.02 2.14 -6.09
CA ILE A 92 -6.55 1.64 -7.38
C ILE A 92 -5.45 1.28 -8.37
N PRO A 93 -4.50 2.17 -8.71
CA PRO A 93 -3.47 1.85 -9.69
C PRO A 93 -2.64 0.63 -9.27
N ILE A 94 -2.26 0.56 -7.99
CA ILE A 94 -1.43 -0.51 -7.44
C ILE A 94 -2.18 -1.84 -7.51
N ALA A 95 -3.39 -1.91 -6.96
CA ALA A 95 -4.17 -3.15 -6.92
C ALA A 95 -4.49 -3.67 -8.33
N THR A 96 -4.84 -2.78 -9.27
CA THR A 96 -5.12 -3.14 -10.66
C THR A 96 -3.88 -3.72 -11.36
N ALA A 97 -2.72 -3.08 -11.18
CA ALA A 97 -1.47 -3.54 -11.77
C ALA A 97 -1.05 -4.91 -11.22
N VAL A 98 -1.19 -5.11 -9.90
CA VAL A 98 -0.85 -6.38 -9.25
C VAL A 98 -1.79 -7.50 -9.70
N CYS A 99 -3.08 -7.24 -9.86
CA CYS A 99 -4.03 -8.20 -10.42
C CYS A 99 -3.63 -8.63 -11.84
N PHE A 100 -3.32 -7.66 -12.70
CA PHE A 100 -2.91 -7.92 -14.07
C PHE A 100 -1.59 -8.71 -14.13
N GLN A 101 -0.59 -8.31 -13.34
CA GLN A 101 0.70 -9.01 -13.26
C GLN A 101 0.53 -10.43 -12.72
N GLY A 102 -0.31 -10.60 -11.70
CA GLY A 102 -0.62 -11.90 -11.11
C GLY A 102 -1.22 -12.88 -12.13
N GLU A 103 -2.15 -12.43 -12.97
CA GLU A 103 -2.73 -13.24 -14.02
C GLU A 103 -1.69 -13.66 -15.05
N LEU A 104 -0.84 -12.74 -15.50
CA LEU A 104 0.24 -13.04 -16.45
C LEU A 104 1.24 -14.09 -15.92
N GLU A 105 1.44 -14.10 -14.60
CA GLU A 105 2.39 -15.01 -13.94
C GLU A 105 1.74 -16.27 -13.34
N GLY A 106 0.47 -16.56 -13.65
CA GLY A 106 -0.24 -17.73 -13.15
C GLY A 106 -0.49 -17.71 -11.62
N TYR A 107 -0.55 -16.51 -11.03
CA TYR A 107 -0.91 -16.29 -9.64
C TYR A 107 -2.13 -15.37 -9.56
N PRO A 108 -3.34 -15.87 -9.84
CA PRO A 108 -4.53 -15.04 -9.88
C PRO A 108 -4.82 -14.38 -8.53
N ILE A 109 -5.10 -13.08 -8.60
CA ILE A 109 -5.36 -12.21 -7.45
C ILE A 109 -6.70 -11.52 -7.68
N GLN A 110 -7.48 -11.39 -6.60
CA GLN A 110 -8.69 -10.57 -6.59
C GLN A 110 -8.37 -9.17 -6.07
N ALA A 111 -9.05 -8.17 -6.61
CA ALA A 111 -8.89 -6.79 -6.15
C ALA A 111 -10.22 -6.15 -5.77
N PHE A 112 -10.15 -5.28 -4.79
CA PHE A 112 -11.24 -4.41 -4.36
C PHE A 112 -10.72 -3.01 -4.05
N PHE A 113 -11.65 -2.06 -3.94
CA PHE A 113 -11.34 -0.76 -3.35
C PHE A 113 -12.51 -0.25 -2.51
N VAL A 114 -12.16 0.54 -1.50
CA VAL A 114 -13.10 1.14 -0.55
C VAL A 114 -13.30 2.61 -0.92
N ARG A 115 -14.54 3.01 -1.10
CA ARG A 115 -14.91 4.40 -1.40
C ARG A 115 -14.83 5.27 -0.15
N GLY A 116 -14.61 6.57 -0.34
CA GLY A 116 -14.68 7.55 0.74
C GLY A 116 -16.12 7.79 1.24
N GLU A 117 -17.08 7.66 0.34
CA GLU A 117 -18.52 7.88 0.59
C GLU A 117 -19.36 6.81 -0.10
N GLU A 118 -20.55 6.54 0.45
CA GLU A 118 -21.53 5.66 -0.18
C GLU A 118 -22.04 6.25 -1.50
N LYS A 119 -22.36 5.39 -2.47
CA LYS A 119 -23.03 5.84 -3.71
C LYS A 119 -24.36 6.49 -3.37
N SER A 120 -24.62 7.65 -3.94
CA SER A 120 -25.93 8.34 -3.84
C SER A 120 -27.04 7.60 -4.58
N HIS A 121 -26.70 6.74 -5.56
CA HIS A 121 -27.62 5.99 -6.42
C HIS A 121 -27.16 4.54 -6.62
N GLY A 122 -28.09 3.61 -6.78
CA GLY A 122 -27.86 2.19 -6.97
C GLY A 122 -27.61 1.43 -5.66
N ARG A 123 -26.85 0.32 -5.71
CA ARG A 123 -26.41 -0.37 -4.49
C ARG A 123 -25.48 0.55 -3.72
N ARG A 124 -25.83 0.86 -2.47
CA ARG A 124 -25.04 1.71 -1.55
C ARG A 124 -23.83 0.95 -0.99
N GLU A 125 -23.02 0.37 -1.88
CA GLU A 125 -21.85 -0.41 -1.49
C GLU A 125 -20.65 0.52 -1.34
N LEU A 126 -19.98 0.42 -0.19
CA LEU A 126 -18.71 1.11 0.08
C LEU A 126 -17.54 0.42 -0.59
N VAL A 127 -17.68 -0.88 -0.90
CA VAL A 127 -16.64 -1.71 -1.49
C VAL A 127 -17.03 -2.07 -2.91
N ASP A 128 -16.16 -1.80 -3.85
CA ASP A 128 -16.27 -2.25 -5.24
C ASP A 128 -15.18 -3.29 -5.53
N GLY A 129 -15.48 -4.28 -6.37
CA GLY A 129 -14.55 -5.36 -6.75
C GLY A 129 -14.88 -6.69 -6.07
N TYR A 130 -13.86 -7.52 -5.87
CA TYR A 130 -14.01 -8.88 -5.35
C TYR A 130 -13.28 -9.03 -4.02
N VAL A 131 -14.02 -9.31 -2.96
CA VAL A 131 -13.52 -9.62 -1.63
C VAL A 131 -14.57 -10.43 -0.87
N SER A 132 -14.14 -11.29 0.03
CA SER A 132 -14.99 -12.07 0.91
C SER A 132 -14.48 -12.08 2.36
N ASP A 133 -15.31 -12.49 3.32
CA ASP A 133 -14.93 -12.62 4.72
C ASP A 133 -13.82 -13.65 4.99
N LYS A 134 -13.47 -14.47 4.00
CA LYS A 134 -12.47 -15.55 4.11
C LYS A 134 -11.14 -15.18 3.48
N ASP A 135 -11.02 -14.01 2.87
CA ASP A 135 -9.81 -13.62 2.15
C ASP A 135 -8.72 -13.13 3.10
N ASP A 136 -7.50 -13.62 2.86
CA ASP A 136 -6.29 -13.02 3.41
C ASP A 136 -5.90 -11.81 2.56
N ILE A 137 -6.05 -10.62 3.15
CA ILE A 137 -6.06 -9.34 2.45
C ILE A 137 -4.73 -8.60 2.63
N LEU A 138 -4.18 -8.09 1.53
CA LEU A 138 -3.19 -7.03 1.52
C LEU A 138 -3.87 -5.67 1.31
N LEU A 139 -3.78 -4.79 2.30
CA LEU A 139 -4.17 -3.40 2.13
C LEU A 139 -3.03 -2.60 1.48
N VAL A 140 -3.34 -1.77 0.49
CA VAL A 140 -2.33 -0.95 -0.18
C VAL A 140 -2.74 0.52 -0.24
N ASP A 141 -1.73 1.39 -0.22
CA ASP A 141 -1.88 2.81 -0.52
C ASP A 141 -0.58 3.32 -1.18
N ASP A 142 -0.59 4.48 -1.80
CA ASP A 142 0.60 5.08 -2.36
C ASP A 142 1.50 5.70 -1.27
N VAL A 143 0.92 6.44 -0.32
CA VAL A 143 1.65 7.11 0.77
C VAL A 143 0.97 6.86 2.11
N ALA A 144 1.76 6.51 3.12
CA ALA A 144 1.32 6.54 4.51
C ALA A 144 1.90 7.75 5.26
N THR A 145 1.06 8.41 6.03
CA THR A 145 1.44 9.42 7.03
C THR A 145 1.14 8.90 8.45
N SER A 146 -0.07 9.04 8.90
CA SER A 146 -0.55 8.51 10.18
C SER A 146 -1.22 7.13 10.09
N GLY A 147 -1.41 6.59 8.90
CA GLY A 147 -2.14 5.34 8.65
C GLY A 147 -3.67 5.51 8.55
N GLY A 148 -4.17 6.74 8.56
CA GLY A 148 -5.61 7.03 8.55
C GLY A 148 -6.35 6.46 7.35
N SER A 149 -5.81 6.59 6.13
CA SER A 149 -6.41 6.04 4.89
C SER A 149 -6.59 4.52 4.97
N ILE A 150 -5.57 3.82 5.47
CA ILE A 150 -5.62 2.35 5.63
C ILE A 150 -6.68 1.97 6.66
N LEU A 151 -6.74 2.67 7.80
CA LEU A 151 -7.79 2.42 8.81
C LEU A 151 -9.20 2.74 8.31
N ASP A 152 -9.36 3.74 7.45
CA ASP A 152 -10.64 4.03 6.83
C ASP A 152 -11.04 2.93 5.82
N ALA A 153 -10.07 2.37 5.09
CA ALA A 153 -10.31 1.19 4.26
C ALA A 153 -10.78 -0.01 5.11
N VAL A 154 -10.13 -0.27 6.25
CA VAL A 154 -10.56 -1.32 7.20
C VAL A 154 -11.99 -1.09 7.69
N LYS A 155 -12.34 0.14 8.09
CA LYS A 155 -13.69 0.47 8.56
C LYS A 155 -14.75 0.24 7.47
N GLY A 156 -14.47 0.71 6.25
CA GLY A 156 -15.38 0.51 5.11
C GLY A 156 -15.52 -0.97 4.73
N LEU A 157 -14.41 -1.70 4.78
CA LEU A 157 -14.38 -3.14 4.54
C LEU A 157 -15.20 -3.90 5.59
N HIS A 158 -14.98 -3.65 6.88
CA HIS A 158 -15.73 -4.29 7.96
C HIS A 158 -17.24 -3.97 7.93
N LYS A 159 -17.63 -2.80 7.43
CA LYS A 159 -19.05 -2.47 7.25
C LYS A 159 -19.73 -3.37 6.20
N ALA A 160 -19.00 -3.73 5.15
CA ALA A 160 -19.52 -4.57 4.05
C ALA A 160 -19.28 -6.07 4.32
N TYR A 161 -18.13 -6.41 4.91
CA TYR A 161 -17.63 -7.76 5.16
C TYR A 161 -17.10 -7.86 6.60
N PRO A 162 -17.98 -8.06 7.61
CA PRO A 162 -17.60 -8.02 9.04
C PRO A 162 -16.61 -9.09 9.48
N GLY A 163 -16.53 -10.20 8.73
CA GLY A 163 -15.62 -11.32 9.03
C GLY A 163 -14.19 -11.10 8.58
N THR A 164 -13.90 -10.04 7.80
CA THR A 164 -12.54 -9.77 7.31
C THR A 164 -11.60 -9.33 8.43
N THR A 165 -10.35 -9.81 8.40
CA THR A 165 -9.31 -9.45 9.38
C THR A 165 -7.99 -9.14 8.68
N PRO A 166 -7.86 -7.98 7.99
CA PRO A 166 -6.61 -7.61 7.32
C PRO A 166 -5.45 -7.51 8.30
N ARG A 167 -4.34 -8.19 8.00
CA ARG A 167 -3.13 -8.19 8.84
C ARG A 167 -1.92 -7.58 8.15
N HIS A 168 -2.02 -7.33 6.84
CA HIS A 168 -0.93 -6.84 6.01
C HIS A 168 -1.32 -5.53 5.36
N ALA A 169 -0.43 -4.55 5.43
CA ALA A 169 -0.52 -3.31 4.68
C ALA A 169 0.83 -3.00 4.01
N LEU A 170 0.77 -2.47 2.79
CA LEU A 170 1.94 -2.09 2.03
C LEU A 170 1.72 -0.73 1.38
N VAL A 171 2.73 0.14 1.50
CA VAL A 171 2.73 1.46 0.86
C VAL A 171 4.02 1.69 0.07
N VAL A 172 3.95 2.55 -0.93
CA VAL A 172 5.17 2.90 -1.68
C VAL A 172 6.06 3.79 -0.81
N VAL A 173 5.52 4.81 -0.16
CA VAL A 173 6.28 5.68 0.75
C VAL A 173 5.63 5.74 2.13
N ASP A 174 6.37 5.42 3.17
CA ASP A 174 6.03 5.76 4.56
C ASP A 174 6.75 7.07 4.93
N ARG A 175 6.00 8.10 5.27
CA ARG A 175 6.53 9.42 5.66
C ARG A 175 6.97 9.48 7.13
N GLU A 176 7.05 8.35 7.82
CA GLU A 176 7.48 8.22 9.22
C GLU A 176 6.69 9.12 10.20
N GLN A 177 5.39 9.33 9.93
CA GLN A 177 4.50 10.15 10.76
C GLN A 177 3.59 9.31 11.66
N GLY A 178 4.04 8.11 12.03
CA GLY A 178 3.39 7.24 13.01
C GLY A 178 2.50 6.14 12.45
N ALA A 179 2.41 5.95 11.12
CA ALA A 179 1.60 4.91 10.51
C ALA A 179 1.90 3.50 11.02
N PRO A 180 3.19 3.05 11.13
CA PRO A 180 3.50 1.71 11.62
C PRO A 180 2.93 1.44 13.00
N ALA A 181 3.13 2.35 13.95
CA ALA A 181 2.63 2.19 15.32
C ALA A 181 1.08 2.20 15.38
N THR A 182 0.46 3.09 14.62
CA THR A 182 -1.01 3.20 14.53
C THR A 182 -1.64 1.91 14.00
N LEU A 183 -1.06 1.32 12.96
CA LEU A 183 -1.55 0.10 12.33
C LEU A 183 -1.23 -1.14 13.17
N ALA A 184 -0.04 -1.21 13.77
CA ALA A 184 0.34 -2.30 14.68
C ALA A 184 -0.61 -2.41 15.88
N ALA A 185 -1.09 -1.28 16.42
CA ALA A 185 -2.10 -1.27 17.48
C ALA A 185 -3.46 -1.89 17.06
N LYS A 186 -3.67 -2.12 15.75
CA LYS A 186 -4.82 -2.81 15.17
C LYS A 186 -4.48 -4.20 14.63
N GLY A 187 -3.28 -4.71 14.91
CA GLY A 187 -2.82 -6.01 14.43
C GLY A 187 -2.44 -6.03 12.95
N ILE A 188 -2.19 -4.87 12.34
CA ILE A 188 -1.82 -4.73 10.93
C ILE A 188 -0.34 -4.40 10.84
N GLN A 189 0.44 -5.25 10.17
CA GLN A 189 1.84 -4.98 9.85
C GLN A 189 1.92 -4.08 8.63
N LEU A 190 2.57 -2.93 8.76
CA LEU A 190 2.88 -2.04 7.63
C LEU A 190 4.30 -2.31 7.14
N VAL A 191 4.43 -2.49 5.83
CA VAL A 191 5.70 -2.52 5.11
C VAL A 191 5.71 -1.43 4.04
N SER A 192 6.90 -0.93 3.68
CA SER A 192 7.03 0.12 2.67
C SER A 192 8.24 -0.11 1.77
N PHE A 193 8.21 0.49 0.57
CA PHE A 193 9.39 0.50 -0.31
C PHE A 193 10.39 1.56 0.16
N PHE A 194 9.89 2.71 0.58
CA PHE A 194 10.71 3.89 0.96
C PHE A 194 10.22 4.47 2.28
N LYS A 195 11.17 5.01 3.03
CA LYS A 195 10.98 5.79 4.26
C LYS A 195 11.67 7.13 4.14
#